data_77dc009af7e101c1f1277f6e8593ab66
#
_entry.id   77dc009af7e101c1f1277f6e8593ab66
#
_cell.length_a   1.000
_cell.length_b   1.000
_cell.length_c   1.000
_cell.angle_alpha   90.00
_cell.angle_beta   90.00
_cell.angle_gamma   90.00
#
_symmetry.space_group_name_H-M   'P 1'
#
loop_
_entity.id
_entity.type
_entity.pdbx_description
1 polymer ?
#
loop_
_entity_poly.entity_id
_entity_poly.type
_entity_poly.pdbx_seq_one_letter_code
_entity_poly.pdbx_strand_id
1 'polypeptide(L)'
;MFDYLFFDLDGTLTDPALGITNSFKYALEFFGLEIPSYETLCSFIGPPLPDTFKNLLGFSDEKVAEGVKKYREYFSTKGLLENSVYPGIPKLLESLKQAGKKLVVATSKPEEYSVKIIEHFGLSKYFENVCGSLMNETDDDFQFHCRQVPSDIGIRGQILLK
;
A
#
# COMPACT_ATOMS: atom_id res chain seq x y z
N MET A 1 23.84 0.46 -16.73
CA MET A 1 23.21 -0.60 -15.91
C MET A 1 22.60 0.10 -14.71
N PHE A 2 21.32 -0.11 -14.39
CA PHE A 2 20.68 0.57 -13.27
C PHE A 2 21.17 -0.04 -11.95
N ASP A 3 21.54 0.82 -10.99
CA ASP A 3 22.02 0.38 -9.67
C ASP A 3 20.89 0.29 -8.65
N TYR A 4 19.85 1.13 -8.80
CA TYR A 4 18.66 1.14 -7.97
C TYR A 4 17.45 0.53 -8.69
N LEU A 5 16.67 -0.28 -7.95
CA LEU A 5 15.42 -0.85 -8.39
C LEU A 5 14.32 -0.46 -7.39
N PHE A 6 13.23 0.09 -7.91
CA PHE A 6 12.09 0.52 -7.13
C PHE A 6 10.95 -0.49 -7.29
N PHE A 7 10.35 -0.87 -6.17
CA PHE A 7 9.24 -1.81 -6.11
C PHE A 7 8.03 -1.14 -5.49
N ASP A 8 6.88 -1.27 -6.13
CA ASP A 8 5.62 -1.02 -5.43
C ASP A 8 5.36 -2.13 -4.42
N LEU A 9 4.48 -1.88 -3.45
CA LEU A 9 4.15 -2.83 -2.38
C LEU A 9 2.91 -3.64 -2.73
N ASP A 10 1.75 -2.97 -2.75
CA ASP A 10 0.45 -3.62 -2.90
C ASP A 10 0.24 -4.08 -4.37
N GLY A 11 -0.01 -5.36 -4.57
CA GLY A 11 -0.15 -5.95 -5.91
C GLY A 11 1.18 -6.25 -6.61
N THR A 12 2.33 -5.97 -5.99
CA THR A 12 3.67 -6.21 -6.54
C THR A 12 4.50 -7.10 -5.63
N LEU A 13 4.77 -6.68 -4.41
CA LEU A 13 5.47 -7.49 -3.41
C LEU A 13 4.52 -8.33 -2.58
N THR A 14 3.34 -7.77 -2.27
CA THR A 14 2.34 -8.39 -1.41
C THR A 14 0.93 -8.31 -2.01
N ASP A 15 0.08 -9.26 -1.60
CA ASP A 15 -1.35 -9.28 -1.89
C ASP A 15 -2.14 -8.80 -0.66
N PRO A 16 -2.60 -7.55 -0.63
CA PRO A 16 -3.32 -6.96 0.49
C PRO A 16 -4.83 -7.21 0.44
N ALA A 17 -5.34 -7.97 -0.53
CA ALA A 17 -6.77 -8.05 -0.85
C ALA A 17 -7.63 -8.41 0.38
N LEU A 18 -7.18 -9.37 1.19
CA LEU A 18 -7.93 -9.80 2.37
C LEU A 18 -8.09 -8.65 3.38
N GLY A 19 -7.01 -7.98 3.72
CA GLY A 19 -7.02 -6.91 4.71
C GLY A 19 -7.81 -5.69 4.26
N ILE A 20 -7.69 -5.32 2.98
CA ILE A 20 -8.43 -4.19 2.40
C ILE A 20 -9.93 -4.51 2.38
N THR A 21 -10.32 -5.68 1.86
CA THR A 21 -11.74 -6.06 1.77
C THR A 21 -12.39 -6.21 3.14
N ASN A 22 -11.70 -6.77 4.14
CA ASN A 22 -12.20 -6.86 5.50
C ASN A 22 -12.33 -5.48 6.16
N SER A 23 -11.44 -4.54 5.85
CA SER A 23 -11.55 -3.16 6.35
C SER A 23 -12.76 -2.43 5.77
N PHE A 24 -13.07 -2.65 4.49
CA PHE A 24 -14.31 -2.15 3.90
C PHE A 24 -15.54 -2.79 4.53
N LYS A 25 -15.55 -4.12 4.72
CA LYS A 25 -16.65 -4.82 5.42
C LYS A 25 -16.92 -4.19 6.78
N TYR A 26 -15.87 -4.04 7.59
CA TYR A 26 -16.00 -3.43 8.91
C TYR A 26 -16.60 -2.02 8.88
N ALA A 27 -16.15 -1.18 7.93
CA ALA A 27 -16.72 0.15 7.76
C ALA A 27 -18.18 0.12 7.30
N LEU A 28 -18.56 -0.76 6.36
CA LEU A 28 -19.92 -0.89 5.86
C LEU A 28 -20.87 -1.44 6.93
N GLU A 29 -20.44 -2.42 7.73
CA GLU A 29 -21.18 -2.95 8.87
C GLU A 29 -21.49 -1.87 9.91
N PHE A 30 -20.56 -0.98 10.19
CA PHE A 30 -20.77 0.16 11.08
C PHE A 30 -21.93 1.06 10.60
N PHE A 31 -22.11 1.24 9.29
CA PHE A 31 -23.21 2.00 8.71
C PHE A 31 -24.49 1.17 8.53
N GLY A 32 -24.50 -0.10 8.89
CA GLY A 32 -25.65 -1.00 8.69
C GLY A 32 -25.97 -1.26 7.21
N LEU A 33 -24.95 -1.18 6.35
CA LEU A 33 -25.09 -1.40 4.92
C LEU A 33 -24.87 -2.88 4.58
N GLU A 34 -25.51 -3.32 3.50
CA GLU A 34 -25.28 -4.66 2.95
C GLU A 34 -23.83 -4.79 2.47
N ILE A 35 -23.23 -5.95 2.78
CA ILE A 35 -21.86 -6.24 2.37
C ILE A 35 -21.86 -6.72 0.92
N PRO A 36 -21.18 -6.02 0.01
CA PRO A 36 -21.04 -6.44 -1.38
C PRO A 36 -20.31 -7.78 -1.51
N SER A 37 -20.43 -8.40 -2.70
CA SER A 37 -19.67 -9.60 -3.03
C SER A 37 -18.16 -9.36 -2.89
N TYR A 38 -17.39 -10.43 -2.69
CA TYR A 38 -15.94 -10.34 -2.61
C TYR A 38 -15.32 -9.70 -3.87
N GLU A 39 -15.84 -10.03 -5.05
CA GLU A 39 -15.39 -9.44 -6.32
C GLU A 39 -15.63 -7.94 -6.36
N THR A 40 -16.79 -7.48 -5.89
CA THR A 40 -17.08 -6.04 -5.79
C THR A 40 -16.14 -5.36 -4.78
N LEU A 41 -15.89 -5.97 -3.64
CA LEU A 41 -14.95 -5.43 -2.66
C LEU A 41 -13.52 -5.37 -3.21
N CYS A 42 -13.10 -6.33 -4.03
CA CYS A 42 -11.80 -6.30 -4.71
C CYS A 42 -11.69 -5.14 -5.71
N SER A 43 -12.80 -4.69 -6.31
CA SER A 43 -12.78 -3.52 -7.19
C SER A 43 -12.53 -2.20 -6.46
N PHE A 44 -12.61 -2.19 -5.14
CA PHE A 44 -12.28 -1.04 -4.29
C PHE A 44 -10.78 -0.91 -4.01
N ILE A 45 -9.98 -1.90 -4.42
CA ILE A 45 -8.51 -1.89 -4.26
C ILE A 45 -7.90 -1.05 -5.37
N GLY A 46 -7.09 -0.07 -5.01
CA GLY A 46 -6.36 0.79 -5.96
C GLY A 46 -6.80 2.25 -5.91
N PRO A 47 -8.09 2.58 -6.06
CA PRO A 47 -8.53 3.96 -5.90
C PRO A 47 -8.27 4.52 -4.50
N PRO A 48 -8.11 5.83 -4.38
CA PRO A 48 -8.03 6.51 -3.09
C PRO A 48 -9.20 6.17 -2.20
N LEU A 49 -8.93 5.97 -0.92
CA LEU A 49 -9.94 5.56 0.04
C LEU A 49 -11.15 6.52 0.14
N PRO A 50 -10.95 7.86 0.19
CA PRO A 50 -12.08 8.80 0.15
C PRO A 50 -12.90 8.69 -1.14
N ASP A 51 -12.26 8.50 -2.29
CA ASP A 51 -12.93 8.38 -3.58
C ASP A 51 -13.76 7.11 -3.66
N THR A 52 -13.29 6.03 -3.11
CA THR A 52 -14.06 4.78 -3.02
C THR A 52 -15.35 5.00 -2.22
N PHE A 53 -15.28 5.61 -1.05
CA PHE A 53 -16.49 5.91 -0.26
C PHE A 53 -17.42 6.90 -0.97
N LYS A 54 -16.89 7.93 -1.61
CA LYS A 54 -17.68 8.95 -2.30
C LYS A 54 -18.28 8.45 -3.61
N ASN A 55 -17.44 7.92 -4.50
CA ASN A 55 -17.81 7.66 -5.89
C ASN A 55 -18.41 6.27 -6.10
N LEU A 56 -17.95 5.25 -5.36
CA LEU A 56 -18.44 3.88 -5.50
C LEU A 56 -19.56 3.55 -4.50
N LEU A 57 -19.53 4.14 -3.31
CA LEU A 57 -20.53 3.89 -2.26
C LEU A 57 -21.54 5.05 -2.12
N GLY A 58 -21.37 6.17 -2.81
CA GLY A 58 -22.31 7.29 -2.83
C GLY A 58 -22.43 8.04 -1.49
N PHE A 59 -21.37 8.06 -0.67
CA PHE A 59 -21.40 8.71 0.63
C PHE A 59 -21.33 10.24 0.49
N SER A 60 -22.02 10.96 1.41
CA SER A 60 -21.81 12.40 1.60
C SER A 60 -20.41 12.66 2.20
N ASP A 61 -19.90 13.88 2.09
CA ASP A 61 -18.56 14.22 2.57
C ASP A 61 -18.36 13.91 4.08
N GLU A 62 -19.41 14.13 4.91
CA GLU A 62 -19.37 13.79 6.33
C GLU A 62 -19.26 12.27 6.54
N LYS A 63 -20.02 11.49 5.77
CA LYS A 63 -19.97 10.02 5.82
C LYS A 63 -18.66 9.47 5.30
N VAL A 64 -18.06 10.11 4.29
CA VAL A 64 -16.72 9.73 3.78
C VAL A 64 -15.69 9.81 4.90
N ALA A 65 -15.63 10.92 5.63
CA ALA A 65 -14.68 11.09 6.73
C ALA A 65 -14.84 9.99 7.80
N GLU A 66 -16.07 9.64 8.16
CA GLU A 66 -16.36 8.60 9.14
C GLU A 66 -16.04 7.19 8.58
N GLY A 67 -16.36 6.94 7.31
CA GLY A 67 -16.03 5.69 6.61
C GLY A 67 -14.53 5.43 6.56
N VAL A 68 -13.76 6.45 6.18
CA VAL A 68 -12.29 6.40 6.19
C VAL A 68 -11.76 6.13 7.60
N LYS A 69 -12.32 6.78 8.63
CA LYS A 69 -11.95 6.54 10.03
C LYS A 69 -12.20 5.08 10.43
N LYS A 70 -13.37 4.53 10.11
CA LYS A 70 -13.73 3.13 10.43
C LYS A 70 -12.88 2.13 9.65
N TYR A 71 -12.64 2.37 8.38
CA TYR A 71 -11.71 1.57 7.60
C TYR A 71 -10.31 1.52 8.25
N ARG A 72 -9.74 2.69 8.59
CA ARG A 72 -8.42 2.79 9.21
C ARG A 72 -8.36 2.14 10.60
N GLU A 73 -9.45 2.17 11.36
CA GLU A 73 -9.55 1.51 12.67
C GLU A 73 -9.32 0.00 12.56
N TYR A 74 -9.93 -0.65 11.57
CA TYR A 74 -9.70 -2.07 11.31
C TYR A 74 -8.33 -2.31 10.66
N PHE A 75 -8.04 -1.53 9.60
CA PHE A 75 -6.84 -1.74 8.81
C PHE A 75 -5.56 -1.63 9.65
N SER A 76 -5.44 -0.61 10.49
CA SER A 76 -4.24 -0.39 11.31
C SER A 76 -4.00 -1.45 12.37
N THR A 77 -5.02 -2.19 12.79
CA THR A 77 -4.95 -3.19 13.88
C THR A 77 -4.89 -4.62 13.36
N LYS A 78 -5.69 -4.95 12.36
CA LYS A 78 -5.84 -6.31 11.81
C LYS A 78 -5.51 -6.38 10.33
N GLY A 79 -6.17 -5.54 9.53
CA GLY A 79 -6.11 -5.60 8.07
C GLY A 79 -4.70 -5.45 7.52
N LEU A 80 -3.82 -4.72 8.21
CA LEU A 80 -2.43 -4.56 7.83
C LEU A 80 -1.70 -5.91 7.69
N LEU A 81 -1.98 -6.85 8.58
CA LEU A 81 -1.36 -8.17 8.65
C LEU A 81 -2.18 -9.26 7.94
N GLU A 82 -3.41 -8.98 7.55
CA GLU A 82 -4.21 -9.81 6.65
C GLU A 82 -3.72 -9.61 5.20
N ASN A 83 -2.49 -10.02 4.96
CA ASN A 83 -1.72 -9.78 3.75
C ASN A 83 -0.82 -10.99 3.48
N SER A 84 -0.31 -11.16 2.28
CA SER A 84 0.60 -12.24 1.95
C SER A 84 1.66 -11.81 0.94
N VAL A 85 2.87 -12.34 1.05
CA VAL A 85 3.94 -12.09 0.07
C VAL A 85 3.70 -12.96 -1.16
N TYR A 86 3.78 -12.40 -2.37
CA TYR A 86 3.66 -13.20 -3.57
C TYR A 86 4.74 -14.28 -3.66
N PRO A 87 4.39 -15.48 -4.18
CA PRO A 87 5.36 -16.55 -4.36
C PRO A 87 6.55 -16.11 -5.19
N GLY A 88 7.76 -16.45 -4.72
CA GLY A 88 9.01 -16.13 -5.42
C GLY A 88 9.63 -14.77 -5.10
N ILE A 89 8.91 -13.84 -4.49
CA ILE A 89 9.43 -12.51 -4.12
C ILE A 89 10.69 -12.60 -3.26
N PRO A 90 10.75 -13.35 -2.16
CA PRO A 90 11.97 -13.42 -1.35
C PRO A 90 13.18 -13.92 -2.13
N LYS A 91 12.98 -14.91 -3.03
CA LYS A 91 14.04 -15.45 -3.87
C LYS A 91 14.53 -14.42 -4.91
N LEU A 92 13.59 -13.67 -5.52
CA LEU A 92 13.91 -12.59 -6.45
C LEU A 92 14.74 -11.50 -5.76
N LEU A 93 14.29 -11.01 -4.60
CA LEU A 93 14.96 -9.95 -3.85
C LEU A 93 16.40 -10.38 -3.44
N GLU A 94 16.54 -11.62 -2.98
CA GLU A 94 17.85 -12.19 -2.64
C GLU A 94 18.79 -12.21 -3.85
N SER A 95 18.30 -12.69 -5.01
CA SER A 95 19.11 -12.73 -6.24
C SER A 95 19.55 -11.34 -6.70
N LEU A 96 18.67 -10.34 -6.57
CA LEU A 96 18.99 -8.95 -6.92
C LEU A 96 20.04 -8.35 -5.98
N LYS A 97 19.95 -8.62 -4.67
CA LYS A 97 20.97 -8.19 -3.70
C LYS A 97 22.32 -8.84 -3.99
N GLN A 98 22.34 -10.14 -4.31
CA GLN A 98 23.58 -10.86 -4.71
C GLN A 98 24.18 -10.29 -5.99
N ALA A 99 23.35 -9.78 -6.92
CA ALA A 99 23.79 -9.06 -8.11
C ALA A 99 24.23 -7.60 -7.83
N GLY A 100 24.34 -7.19 -6.57
CA GLY A 100 24.78 -5.86 -6.15
C GLY A 100 23.76 -4.74 -6.37
N LYS A 101 22.48 -5.07 -6.55
CA LYS A 101 21.41 -4.07 -6.73
C LYS A 101 20.99 -3.48 -5.40
N LYS A 102 20.68 -2.18 -5.41
CA LYS A 102 20.07 -1.45 -4.31
C LYS A 102 18.55 -1.42 -4.52
N LEU A 103 17.81 -1.93 -3.55
CA LEU A 103 16.35 -2.08 -3.67
C LEU A 103 15.66 -1.07 -2.77
N VAL A 104 14.61 -0.46 -3.29
CA VAL A 104 13.81 0.55 -2.58
C VAL A 104 12.33 0.20 -2.78
N VAL A 105 11.55 0.25 -1.72
CA VAL A 105 10.09 0.24 -1.85
C VAL A 105 9.62 1.66 -2.14
N ALA A 106 8.77 1.84 -3.17
CA ALA A 106 8.18 3.11 -3.55
C ALA A 106 6.70 2.88 -3.84
N THR A 107 5.85 3.30 -2.92
CA THR A 107 4.41 2.97 -2.94
C THR A 107 3.55 4.17 -2.58
N SER A 108 2.32 4.23 -3.12
CA SER A 108 1.29 5.20 -2.71
C SER A 108 0.72 4.91 -1.31
N LYS A 109 0.97 3.70 -0.77
CA LYS A 109 0.56 3.36 0.58
C LYS A 109 1.30 4.23 1.62
N PRO A 110 0.65 4.63 2.74
CA PRO A 110 1.33 5.34 3.80
C PRO A 110 2.60 4.65 4.29
N GLU A 111 3.70 5.41 4.40
CA GLU A 111 5.03 4.89 4.77
C GLU A 111 4.99 4.07 6.06
N GLU A 112 4.27 4.57 7.09
CA GLU A 112 4.15 3.87 8.37
C GLU A 112 3.58 2.45 8.22
N TYR A 113 2.57 2.27 7.36
CA TYR A 113 1.98 0.96 7.10
C TYR A 113 2.92 0.09 6.26
N SER A 114 3.57 0.70 5.28
CA SER A 114 4.49 -0.01 4.39
C SER A 114 5.69 -0.58 5.15
N VAL A 115 6.27 0.19 6.06
CA VAL A 115 7.36 -0.27 6.93
C VAL A 115 6.91 -1.46 7.79
N LYS A 116 5.74 -1.36 8.44
CA LYS A 116 5.21 -2.45 9.28
C LYS A 116 4.98 -3.75 8.48
N ILE A 117 4.48 -3.64 7.25
CA ILE A 117 4.27 -4.80 6.37
C ILE A 117 5.61 -5.44 5.99
N ILE A 118 6.57 -4.63 5.55
CA ILE A 118 7.91 -5.09 5.15
C ILE A 118 8.65 -5.75 6.33
N GLU A 119 8.51 -5.21 7.53
CA GLU A 119 9.07 -5.79 8.76
C GLU A 119 8.39 -7.11 9.12
N HIS A 120 7.04 -7.14 9.09
CA HIS A 120 6.27 -8.34 9.44
C HIS A 120 6.66 -9.55 8.59
N PHE A 121 6.88 -9.34 7.29
CA PHE A 121 7.29 -10.42 6.37
C PHE A 121 8.80 -10.66 6.31
N GLY A 122 9.60 -9.99 7.16
CA GLY A 122 11.05 -10.17 7.21
C GLY A 122 11.77 -9.73 5.93
N LEU A 123 11.16 -8.80 5.15
CA LEU A 123 11.70 -8.30 3.90
C LEU A 123 12.62 -7.10 4.08
N SER A 124 12.68 -6.48 5.26
CA SER A 124 13.47 -5.26 5.55
C SER A 124 14.94 -5.41 5.19
N LYS A 125 15.51 -6.60 5.34
CA LYS A 125 16.92 -6.91 5.01
C LYS A 125 17.27 -6.72 3.53
N TYR A 126 16.29 -6.67 2.64
CA TYR A 126 16.52 -6.53 1.21
C TYR A 126 16.51 -5.08 0.76
N PHE A 127 15.83 -4.19 1.46
CA PHE A 127 15.59 -2.82 1.03
C PHE A 127 16.49 -1.83 1.75
N GLU A 128 17.03 -0.87 1.00
CA GLU A 128 17.78 0.27 1.55
C GLU A 128 16.81 1.25 2.23
N ASN A 129 15.62 1.43 1.62
CA ASN A 129 14.59 2.35 2.08
C ASN A 129 13.19 1.86 1.72
N VAL A 130 12.21 2.28 2.52
CA VAL A 130 10.78 2.19 2.23
C VAL A 130 10.24 3.61 2.14
N CYS A 131 9.75 3.99 0.97
CA CYS A 131 9.21 5.30 0.66
C CYS A 131 7.72 5.16 0.40
N GLY A 132 6.91 5.89 1.13
CA GLY A 132 5.45 5.89 1.00
C GLY A 132 4.87 7.29 1.04
N SER A 133 3.53 7.42 1.02
CA SER A 133 2.86 8.70 1.26
C SER A 133 2.85 9.08 2.73
N LEU A 134 2.59 10.34 3.04
CA LEU A 134 2.28 10.75 4.40
C LEU A 134 0.83 10.36 4.75
N MET A 135 0.56 10.03 6.01
CA MET A 135 -0.77 9.59 6.47
C MET A 135 -1.90 10.61 6.25
N ASN A 136 -1.54 11.89 6.09
CA ASN A 136 -2.49 13.02 5.99
C ASN A 136 -2.49 13.67 4.60
N GLU A 137 -1.75 13.13 3.65
CA GLU A 137 -1.75 13.66 2.28
C GLU A 137 -3.02 13.23 1.54
N THR A 138 -3.60 14.18 0.80
CA THR A 138 -4.58 13.90 -0.25
C THR A 138 -3.84 13.55 -1.52
N ASP A 139 -4.46 12.78 -2.43
CA ASP A 139 -3.79 12.31 -3.66
C ASP A 139 -3.25 13.41 -4.56
N ASP A 140 -3.80 14.62 -4.48
CA ASP A 140 -3.33 15.78 -5.24
C ASP A 140 -1.95 16.29 -4.77
N ASP A 141 -1.54 15.96 -3.54
CA ASP A 141 -0.26 16.35 -2.93
C ASP A 141 0.74 15.18 -2.84
N PHE A 142 0.45 14.06 -3.57
CA PHE A 142 1.29 12.87 -3.50
C PHE A 142 2.74 13.18 -3.90
N GLN A 143 3.58 13.38 -2.89
CA GLN A 143 5.03 13.44 -3.03
C GLN A 143 5.64 12.20 -2.40
N PHE A 144 6.48 11.47 -3.17
CA PHE A 144 7.28 10.42 -2.59
C PHE A 144 8.21 11.00 -1.52
N HIS A 145 7.86 10.80 -0.26
CA HIS A 145 8.74 11.13 0.84
C HIS A 145 9.75 9.99 1.01
N CYS A 146 10.86 10.11 0.31
CA CYS A 146 11.99 9.21 0.50
C CYS A 146 13.07 9.96 1.28
N ARG A 147 13.07 9.82 2.60
CA ARG A 147 13.95 10.59 3.50
C ARG A 147 15.45 10.33 3.30
N GLN A 148 15.84 9.32 2.53
CA GLN A 148 17.24 8.87 2.43
C GLN A 148 17.67 8.41 1.04
N VAL A 149 16.97 8.69 -0.03
CA VAL A 149 17.51 8.51 -1.37
C VAL A 149 18.39 9.74 -1.65
N PRO A 150 19.66 9.57 -2.02
CA PRO A 150 20.53 10.69 -2.37
C PRO A 150 19.87 11.57 -3.41
N SER A 151 19.90 12.88 -3.21
CA SER A 151 19.25 13.90 -4.06
C SER A 151 19.79 13.95 -5.51
N ASP A 152 20.91 13.31 -5.76
CA ASP A 152 21.55 13.15 -7.06
C ASP A 152 21.01 11.94 -7.87
N ILE A 153 20.22 11.07 -7.24
CA ILE A 153 19.41 10.10 -7.96
C ILE A 153 18.12 10.83 -8.37
N GLY A 154 18.24 11.66 -9.42
CA GLY A 154 17.03 12.18 -10.07
C GLY A 154 16.13 10.99 -10.35
N ILE A 155 14.86 11.06 -9.88
CA ILE A 155 13.82 10.05 -10.11
C ILE A 155 13.51 9.99 -11.63
N ARG A 156 14.47 9.59 -12.41
CA ARG A 156 14.36 9.11 -13.79
C ARG A 156 14.47 7.58 -13.78
N GLY A 157 14.04 6.96 -12.68
CA GLY A 157 13.88 5.53 -12.59
C GLY A 157 12.51 5.17 -13.15
N GLN A 158 12.50 4.35 -14.19
CA GLN A 158 11.27 3.68 -14.59
C GLN A 158 10.76 2.89 -13.38
N ILE A 159 9.52 3.19 -12.96
CA ILE A 159 8.75 2.31 -12.08
C ILE A 159 8.58 1.01 -12.86
N LEU A 160 9.39 0.04 -12.57
CA LEU A 160 9.25 -1.29 -13.12
C LEU A 160 8.25 -2.05 -12.24
N LEU A 161 7.21 -2.46 -12.89
CA LEU A 161 6.20 -3.44 -12.53
C LEU A 161 4.93 -2.89 -11.84
N LYS A 162 3.94 -2.59 -12.68
CA LYS A 162 2.56 -3.02 -12.41
C LYS A 162 2.37 -4.44 -12.93
#